data_8974ffa49c8caff6b991cac2fc6d6e5b
#
_entry.id   8974ffa49c8caff6b991cac2fc6d6e5b
#
_cell.length_a   1.000
_cell.length_b   1.000
_cell.length_c   1.000
_cell.angle_alpha   90.00
_cell.angle_beta   90.00
_cell.angle_gamma   90.00
#
_symmetry.space_group_name_H-M   'P 1'
#
loop_
_entity.id
_entity.type
_entity.pdbx_description
1 polymer ?
#
loop_
_entity_poly.entity_id
_entity_poly.type
_entity_poly.pdbx_seq_one_letter_code
_entity_poly.pdbx_strand_id
1 'polypeptide(L)'
;MPYLYLIKAKRRRLYKIGITSDLIRRRKQIKRSIDSEVVFFIFVAYAAKYERWLHRRYRHRQHKLKINGGSEWFKFCLPLGVVFWMLLFFMIEWCSIFLFLTFLILL
;
A
#
# COMPACT_ATOMS: atom_id res chain seq x y z
N MET A 1 -5.64 -4.76 -12.45
CA MET A 1 -4.80 -4.92 -11.24
C MET A 1 -4.89 -3.67 -10.40
N PRO A 2 -5.16 -3.78 -9.11
CA PRO A 2 -5.21 -2.61 -8.22
C PRO A 2 -3.81 -2.16 -7.79
N TYR A 3 -3.77 -0.95 -7.24
CA TYR A 3 -2.57 -0.42 -6.60
C TYR A 3 -2.65 -0.67 -5.09
N LEU A 4 -1.54 -1.09 -4.51
CA LEU A 4 -1.32 -1.07 -3.07
C LEU A 4 -0.49 0.19 -2.77
N TYR A 5 -0.99 1.08 -1.93
CA TYR A 5 -0.37 2.38 -1.72
C TYR A 5 -0.06 2.66 -0.26
N LEU A 6 0.90 3.55 -0.05
CA LEU A 6 1.25 4.10 1.24
C LEU A 6 1.15 5.62 1.15
N ILE A 7 0.23 6.22 1.90
CA ILE A 7 -0.01 7.65 1.94
C ILE A 7 0.38 8.19 3.32
N LYS A 8 1.06 9.32 3.36
CA LYS A 8 1.47 9.98 4.59
C LYS A 8 0.66 11.26 4.81
N ALA A 9 0.11 11.43 6.00
CA ALA A 9 -0.49 12.69 6.42
C ALA A 9 0.62 13.74 6.62
N LYS A 10 0.44 14.95 6.06
CA LYS A 10 1.40 16.03 6.23
C LYS A 10 1.49 16.42 7.71
N ARG A 11 2.69 16.72 8.16
CA ARG A 11 2.99 17.16 9.54
C ARG A 11 2.64 16.16 10.63
N ARG A 12 2.37 14.89 10.24
CA ARG A 12 2.08 13.80 11.19
C ARG A 12 2.84 12.56 10.77
N ARG A 13 3.18 11.72 11.74
CA ARG A 13 3.80 10.42 11.48
C ARG A 13 2.72 9.34 11.30
N LEU A 14 1.65 9.68 10.57
CA LEU A 14 0.55 8.80 10.27
C LEU A 14 0.59 8.39 8.80
N TYR A 15 0.47 7.10 8.57
CA TYR A 15 0.53 6.52 7.23
C TYR A 15 -0.71 5.66 7.00
N LYS A 16 -1.26 5.76 5.81
CA LYS A 16 -2.40 4.95 5.39
C LYS A 16 -1.93 3.89 4.40
N ILE A 17 -2.25 2.63 4.69
CA ILE A 17 -2.01 1.50 3.80
C ILE A 17 -3.36 1.11 3.23
N GLY A 18 -3.50 1.17 1.91
CA GLY A 18 -4.77 0.86 1.26
C GLY A 18 -4.60 0.39 -0.17
N ILE A 19 -5.72 0.06 -0.79
CA ILE A 19 -5.76 -0.37 -2.19
C ILE A 19 -6.74 0.49 -2.98
N THR A 20 -6.47 0.64 -4.27
CA THR A 20 -7.37 1.32 -5.19
C THR A 20 -7.09 0.91 -6.63
N SER A 21 -8.10 0.93 -7.47
CA SER A 21 -7.92 0.78 -8.91
C SER A 21 -7.58 2.10 -9.60
N ASP A 22 -7.81 3.23 -8.94
CA ASP A 22 -7.53 4.57 -9.45
C ASP A 22 -6.82 5.38 -8.36
N LEU A 23 -5.50 5.40 -8.44
CA LEU A 23 -4.65 6.03 -7.43
C LEU A 23 -4.84 7.56 -7.38
N ILE A 24 -5.00 8.21 -8.53
CA ILE A 24 -5.15 9.67 -8.59
C ILE A 24 -6.46 10.09 -7.92
N ARG A 25 -7.55 9.40 -8.23
CA ARG A 25 -8.87 9.66 -7.65
C ARG A 25 -8.85 9.42 -6.13
N ARG A 26 -8.26 8.32 -5.69
CA ARG A 26 -8.18 7.97 -4.27
C ARG A 26 -7.34 8.98 -3.48
N ARG A 27 -6.24 9.43 -4.06
CA ARG A 27 -5.40 10.47 -3.46
C ARG A 27 -6.21 11.74 -3.22
N LYS A 28 -7.00 12.18 -4.20
CA LYS A 28 -7.84 13.37 -4.08
C LYS A 28 -8.90 13.20 -2.99
N GLN A 29 -9.52 12.04 -2.90
CA GLN A 29 -10.52 11.74 -1.86
C GLN A 29 -9.92 11.82 -0.46
N ILE A 30 -8.75 11.23 -0.25
CA ILE A 30 -8.06 11.24 1.05
C ILE A 30 -7.63 12.65 1.41
N LYS A 31 -7.13 13.43 0.46
CA LYS A 31 -6.67 14.79 0.67
C LYS A 31 -7.79 15.74 1.11
N ARG A 32 -9.05 15.45 0.78
CA ARG A 32 -10.20 16.22 1.27
C ARG A 32 -10.39 16.12 2.78
N SER A 33 -10.05 14.97 3.35
CA SER A 33 -10.20 14.73 4.80
C SER A 33 -8.94 15.08 5.57
N ILE A 34 -7.78 14.70 5.04
CA ILE A 34 -6.47 14.94 5.65
C ILE A 34 -5.50 15.36 4.55
N ASP A 35 -4.81 16.47 4.75
CA ASP A 35 -3.75 16.89 3.84
C ASP A 35 -2.63 15.85 3.87
N SER A 36 -2.39 15.21 2.74
CA SER A 36 -1.55 14.03 2.64
C SER A 36 -0.93 13.89 1.26
N GLU A 37 0.08 13.04 1.15
CA GLU A 37 0.77 12.76 -0.10
C GLU A 37 1.08 11.27 -0.25
N VAL A 38 1.16 10.80 -1.49
CA VAL A 38 1.54 9.41 -1.77
C VAL A 38 3.05 9.29 -1.56
N VAL A 39 3.45 8.40 -0.66
CA VAL A 39 4.86 8.13 -0.37
C VAL A 39 5.38 7.02 -1.27
N PHE A 40 4.57 5.98 -1.45
CA PHE A 40 4.97 4.80 -2.21
C PHE A 40 3.74 4.06 -2.71
N PHE A 41 3.86 3.41 -3.86
CA PHE A 41 2.81 2.54 -4.38
C PHE A 41 3.40 1.43 -5.23
N ILE A 42 2.66 0.33 -5.34
CA ILE A 42 2.99 -0.79 -6.23
C ILE A 42 1.74 -1.25 -6.97
N PHE A 43 1.94 -1.81 -8.15
CA PHE A 43 0.86 -2.33 -9.00
C PHE A 43 0.94 -3.85 -8.99
N VAL A 44 0.02 -4.50 -8.25
CA VAL A 44 0.06 -5.94 -8.00
C VAL A 44 -1.34 -6.55 -8.06
N ALA A 45 -1.43 -7.81 -8.50
CA ALA A 45 -2.71 -8.49 -8.66
C ALA A 45 -3.37 -8.82 -7.31
N TYR A 46 -2.57 -9.23 -6.32
CA TYR A 46 -3.07 -9.65 -5.01
C TYR A 46 -3.03 -8.53 -3.97
N ALA A 47 -3.27 -7.30 -4.40
CA ALA A 47 -3.18 -6.12 -3.52
C ALA A 47 -4.05 -6.23 -2.27
N ALA A 48 -5.29 -6.73 -2.39
CA ALA A 48 -6.18 -6.90 -1.25
C ALA A 48 -5.63 -7.88 -0.21
N LYS A 49 -4.99 -8.95 -0.67
CA LYS A 49 -4.37 -9.93 0.22
C LYS A 49 -3.16 -9.34 0.96
N TYR A 50 -2.34 -8.58 0.25
CA TYR A 50 -1.17 -7.91 0.83
C TYR A 50 -1.59 -6.82 1.81
N GLU A 51 -2.63 -6.05 1.49
CA GLU A 51 -3.18 -5.05 2.41
C GLU A 51 -3.62 -5.68 3.72
N ARG A 52 -4.40 -6.75 3.66
CA ARG A 52 -4.86 -7.46 4.86
C ARG A 52 -3.69 -8.00 5.68
N TRP A 53 -2.66 -8.50 5.01
CA TRP A 53 -1.47 -9.02 5.69
C TRP A 53 -0.73 -7.89 6.40
N LEU A 54 -0.53 -6.75 5.73
CA LEU A 54 0.13 -5.58 6.31
C LEU A 54 -0.67 -5.00 7.48
N HIS A 55 -1.99 -4.91 7.35
CA HIS A 55 -2.86 -4.44 8.43
C HIS A 55 -2.74 -5.34 9.67
N ARG A 56 -2.67 -6.64 9.49
CA ARG A 56 -2.47 -7.59 10.59
C ARG A 56 -1.06 -7.49 11.19
N ARG A 57 -0.05 -7.37 10.34
CA ARG A 57 1.35 -7.30 10.78
C ARG A 57 1.62 -6.06 11.63
N TYR A 58 0.99 -4.94 11.28
CA TYR A 58 1.18 -3.66 11.94
C TYR A 58 -0.01 -3.23 12.78
N ARG A 59 -0.85 -4.16 13.18
CA ARG A 59 -2.06 -3.88 13.96
C ARG A 59 -1.75 -3.12 15.26
N HIS A 60 -0.63 -3.38 15.89
CA HIS A 60 -0.21 -2.72 17.12
C HIS A 60 0.15 -1.23 16.91
N ARG A 61 0.31 -0.80 15.67
CA ARG A 61 0.59 0.59 15.32
C ARG A 61 -0.62 1.31 14.74
N GLN A 62 -1.77 0.64 14.72
CA GLN A 62 -3.00 1.23 14.19
C GLN A 62 -3.43 2.43 15.02
N HIS A 63 -3.78 3.53 14.34
CA HIS A 63 -4.27 4.75 14.94
C HIS A 63 -5.63 5.08 14.34
N LYS A 64 -6.68 5.01 15.16
CA LYS A 64 -8.05 5.28 14.71
C LYS A 64 -8.30 6.79 14.65
N LEU A 65 -8.65 7.30 13.48
CA LEU A 65 -9.08 8.67 13.28
C LEU A 65 -10.60 8.74 13.22
N LYS A 66 -11.16 9.90 13.60
CA LYS A 66 -12.62 10.14 13.55
C LYS A 66 -13.08 10.58 12.16
N ILE A 67 -12.65 9.84 11.12
CA ILE A 67 -13.00 10.11 9.72
C ILE A 67 -13.25 8.77 9.01
N ASN A 68 -13.83 8.84 7.81
CA ASN A 68 -14.02 7.65 6.97
C ASN A 68 -12.65 7.01 6.65
N GLY A 69 -12.54 5.70 6.86
CA GLY A 69 -11.30 4.96 6.66
C GLY A 69 -10.25 5.20 7.74
N GLY A 70 -10.66 5.76 8.90
CA GLY A 70 -9.73 6.08 9.98
C GLY A 70 -9.03 4.88 10.60
N SER A 71 -9.61 3.68 10.47
CA SER A 71 -8.99 2.45 10.97
C SER A 71 -7.81 1.95 10.13
N GLU A 72 -7.62 2.52 8.93
CA GLU A 72 -6.54 2.14 8.01
C GLU A 72 -5.27 2.96 8.21
N TRP A 73 -5.24 3.86 9.19
CA TRP A 73 -4.08 4.68 9.51
C TRP A 73 -3.20 4.03 10.56
N PHE A 74 -1.90 4.16 10.37
CA PHE A 74 -0.88 3.57 11.24
C PHE A 74 0.16 4.62 11.62
N LYS A 75 0.69 4.51 12.83
CA LYS A 75 1.71 5.44 13.33
C LYS A 75 3.09 4.83 13.17
N PHE A 76 3.93 5.45 12.36
CA PHE A 76 5.32 5.04 12.15
C PHE A 76 6.26 6.24 12.25
N CYS A 77 7.44 6.04 12.81
CA CYS A 77 8.54 7.00 12.72
C CYS A 77 9.06 7.07 11.28
N LEU A 78 9.44 5.89 10.75
CA LEU A 78 9.82 5.68 9.36
C LEU A 78 9.20 4.36 8.92
N PRO A 79 8.44 4.34 7.82
CA PRO A 79 7.76 3.12 7.39
C PRO A 79 8.66 2.22 6.53
N LEU A 80 9.92 2.07 6.91
CA LEU A 80 10.88 1.28 6.13
C LEU A 80 10.46 -0.18 6.01
N GLY A 81 9.92 -0.75 7.09
CA GLY A 81 9.43 -2.12 7.07
C GLY A 81 8.26 -2.32 6.10
N VAL A 82 7.32 -1.36 6.08
CA VAL A 82 6.18 -1.40 5.17
C VAL A 82 6.65 -1.33 3.72
N VAL A 83 7.54 -0.39 3.41
CA VAL A 83 8.11 -0.24 2.07
C VAL A 83 8.87 -1.49 1.66
N PHE A 84 9.65 -2.08 2.56
CA PHE A 84 10.36 -3.34 2.32
C PHE A 84 9.40 -4.47 1.93
N TRP A 85 8.30 -4.64 2.69
CA TRP A 85 7.31 -5.67 2.39
C TRP A 85 6.60 -5.41 1.07
N MET A 86 6.28 -4.14 0.76
CA MET A 86 5.67 -3.78 -0.52
C MET A 86 6.59 -4.10 -1.69
N LEU A 87 7.87 -3.77 -1.57
CA LEU A 87 8.87 -4.13 -2.59
C LEU A 87 8.97 -5.64 -2.77
N LEU A 88 8.97 -6.37 -1.68
CA LEU A 88 9.04 -7.84 -1.71
C LEU A 88 7.82 -8.43 -2.42
N PHE A 89 6.62 -7.94 -2.11
CA PHE A 89 5.38 -8.39 -2.78
C PHE A 89 5.42 -8.09 -4.28
N PHE A 90 5.87 -6.90 -4.65
CA PHE A 90 6.03 -6.51 -6.04
C PHE A 90 7.01 -7.43 -6.76
N MET A 91 8.15 -7.71 -6.17
CA MET A 91 9.16 -8.60 -6.75
C MET A 91 8.64 -10.03 -6.92
N ILE A 92 7.93 -10.55 -5.93
CA ILE A 92 7.36 -11.91 -6.00
C ILE A 92 6.41 -12.04 -7.19
N GLU A 93 5.47 -11.11 -7.37
CA GLU A 93 4.51 -11.16 -8.46
C GLU A 93 5.16 -10.97 -9.83
N TRP A 94 5.98 -9.94 -9.97
CA TRP A 94 6.56 -9.62 -11.26
C TRP A 94 7.66 -10.60 -11.68
N CYS A 95 8.42 -11.16 -10.74
CA CYS A 95 9.36 -12.23 -11.03
C CYS A 95 8.65 -13.50 -11.48
N SER A 96 7.52 -13.83 -10.86
CA SER A 96 6.71 -15.00 -11.28
C SER A 96 6.20 -14.84 -12.70
N ILE A 97 5.69 -13.65 -13.04
CA ILE A 97 5.23 -13.32 -14.39
C ILE A 97 6.38 -13.43 -15.39
N PHE A 98 7.53 -12.88 -15.05
CA PHE A 98 8.72 -12.89 -15.90
C PHE A 98 9.20 -14.31 -16.16
N LEU A 99 9.26 -15.16 -15.14
CA LEU A 99 9.65 -16.56 -15.27
C LEU A 99 8.67 -17.34 -16.14
N PHE A 100 7.38 -17.09 -15.98
CA PHE A 100 6.34 -17.74 -16.79
C PHE A 100 6.48 -17.36 -18.24
N LEU A 101 6.68 -16.08 -18.57
CA LEU A 101 6.87 -15.62 -19.93
C LEU A 101 8.15 -16.19 -20.55
N THR A 102 9.23 -16.25 -19.77
CA THR A 102 10.49 -16.86 -20.22
C THR A 102 10.30 -18.32 -20.55
N PHE A 103 9.57 -19.06 -19.71
CA PHE A 103 9.25 -20.46 -19.94
C PHE A 103 8.47 -20.66 -21.24
N LEU A 104 7.45 -19.81 -21.48
CA LEU A 104 6.66 -19.86 -22.70
C LEU A 104 7.49 -19.59 -23.95
N ILE A 105 8.44 -18.65 -23.88
CA ILE A 105 9.31 -18.32 -25.01
C ILE A 105 10.26 -19.48 -25.33
N LEU A 106 10.75 -20.18 -24.30
CA LEU A 106 11.68 -21.29 -24.45
C LEU A 106 11.01 -22.59 -24.89
N LEU A 107 9.69 -22.68 -24.81
CA LEU A 107 8.94 -23.80 -25.31
C LEU A 107 8.73 -23.66 -26.82
#